data_b8b47e9e4b3289a22f22d93e3405b83c
#
_entry.id   b8b47e9e4b3289a22f22d93e3405b83c
#
_cell.length_a   1.000
_cell.length_b   1.000
_cell.length_c   1.000
_cell.angle_alpha   90.00
_cell.angle_beta   90.00
_cell.angle_gamma   90.00
#
_symmetry.space_group_name_H-M   'P 1'
#
loop_
_entity.id
_entity.type
_entity.pdbx_description
1 polymer ?
#
loop_
_entity_poly.entity_id
_entity_poly.type
_entity_poly.pdbx_seq_one_letter_code
_entity_poly.pdbx_strand_id
1 'polypeptide(L)' 'MDFISKMAAGKMGQLKAEIAELKERLEETHTDEQRARLKKTIREKETYYNILADRIRMHSIF' A
#
# COMPACT_ATOMS: atom_id res chain seq x y z
N MET A 1 -4.28 17.31 -13.16
CA MET A 1 -4.06 16.72 -11.81
C MET A 1 -3.22 17.69 -10.99
N ASP A 2 -3.66 18.01 -9.79
CA ASP A 2 -2.94 18.96 -8.96
C ASP A 2 -1.71 18.32 -8.30
N PHE A 3 -0.93 19.14 -7.61
CA PHE A 3 0.31 18.71 -7.00
C PHE A 3 0.08 17.62 -5.93
N ILE A 4 -0.96 17.78 -5.12
CA ILE A 4 -1.28 16.85 -4.06
C ILE A 4 -1.67 15.48 -4.65
N SER A 5 -2.50 15.49 -5.68
CA SER A 5 -2.90 14.25 -6.35
C SER A 5 -1.72 13.54 -6.99
N LYS A 6 -0.79 14.31 -7.56
CA LYS A 6 0.42 13.75 -8.16
C LYS A 6 1.29 13.07 -7.10
N MET A 7 1.48 13.73 -5.96
CA MET A 7 2.27 13.16 -4.88
C MET A 7 1.62 11.89 -4.34
N ALA A 8 0.30 11.91 -4.16
CA ALA A 8 -0.43 10.75 -3.68
C ALA A 8 -0.33 9.58 -4.66
N ALA A 9 -0.46 9.87 -5.96
CA ALA A 9 -0.33 8.83 -6.99
C ALA A 9 1.05 8.20 -6.99
N GLY A 10 2.11 9.01 -6.83
CA GLY A 10 3.48 8.51 -6.74
C GLY A 10 3.67 7.61 -5.52
N LYS A 11 3.15 8.02 -4.37
CA LYS A 11 3.23 7.23 -3.16
C LYS A 11 2.45 5.92 -3.30
N MET A 12 1.29 5.96 -3.94
CA MET A 12 0.50 4.76 -4.19
C MET A 12 1.25 3.75 -5.05
N GLY A 13 1.95 4.21 -6.08
CA GLY A 13 2.78 3.34 -6.91
C GLY A 13 3.87 2.67 -6.10
N GLN A 14 4.52 3.43 -5.23
CA GLN A 14 5.54 2.89 -4.34
C GLN A 14 4.97 1.85 -3.39
N LEU A 15 3.83 2.14 -2.77
CA LEU A 15 3.17 1.22 -1.85
C LEU A 15 2.75 -0.07 -2.55
N LYS A 16 2.24 0.05 -3.76
CA LYS A 16 1.82 -1.11 -4.54
C LYS A 16 3.01 -2.06 -4.79
N ALA A 17 4.17 -1.51 -5.14
CA ALA A 17 5.36 -2.30 -5.34
C ALA A 17 5.83 -2.96 -4.05
N GLU A 18 5.80 -2.24 -2.93
CA GLU A 18 6.20 -2.77 -1.63
C GLU A 18 5.27 -3.89 -1.19
N ILE A 19 3.96 -3.73 -1.39
CA ILE A 19 2.97 -4.74 -1.05
C ILE A 19 3.21 -6.02 -1.87
N ALA A 20 3.47 -5.87 -3.16
CA ALA A 20 3.74 -7.02 -4.01
C ALA A 20 4.98 -7.79 -3.55
N GLU A 21 6.03 -7.06 -3.20
CA GLU A 21 7.27 -7.68 -2.70
C GLU A 21 7.04 -8.42 -1.38
N LEU A 22 6.27 -7.81 -0.48
CA LEU A 22 5.97 -8.43 0.81
C LEU A 22 5.12 -9.69 0.64
N LYS A 23 4.19 -9.68 -0.30
CA LYS A 23 3.37 -10.87 -0.59
C LYS A 23 4.23 -12.00 -1.13
N GLU A 24 5.23 -11.70 -1.94
CA GLU A 24 6.18 -12.71 -2.40
C GLU A 24 6.96 -13.31 -1.23
N ARG A 25 7.43 -12.46 -0.33
CA ARG A 25 8.15 -12.93 0.86
C ARG A 25 7.26 -13.81 1.73
N LEU A 26 5.99 -13.46 1.81
CA LEU A 26 5.04 -14.23 2.60
C LEU A 26 4.91 -15.66 2.06
N GLU A 27 4.91 -15.82 0.74
CA GLU A 27 4.84 -17.15 0.12
C GLU A 27 6.06 -17.99 0.44
N GLU A 28 7.22 -17.36 0.62
CA GLU A 28 8.47 -18.05 0.89
C GLU A 28 8.74 -18.25 2.37
N THR A 29 7.93 -17.67 3.24
CA THR A 29 8.15 -17.71 4.68
C THR A 29 7.33 -18.83 5.31
N HIS A 30 7.99 -19.64 6.12
CA HIS A 30 7.36 -20.84 6.71
C HIS A 30 7.09 -20.73 8.20
N THR A 31 7.67 -19.75 8.87
CA THR A 31 7.50 -19.56 10.30
C THR A 31 6.23 -18.76 10.58
N ASP A 32 5.36 -19.26 11.44
CA ASP A 32 4.09 -18.59 11.74
C ASP A 32 4.29 -17.18 12.28
N GLU A 33 5.30 -16.99 13.12
CA GLU A 33 5.60 -15.66 13.68
C GLU A 33 5.97 -14.66 12.60
N GLN A 34 6.87 -15.06 11.69
CA GLN A 34 7.29 -14.20 10.60
C GLN A 34 6.16 -13.93 9.63
N ARG A 35 5.34 -14.95 9.35
CA ARG A 35 4.18 -14.77 8.48
C ARG A 35 3.19 -13.77 9.07
N ALA A 36 2.96 -13.84 10.39
CA ALA A 36 2.07 -12.91 11.05
C ALA A 36 2.55 -11.47 10.95
N ARG A 37 3.86 -11.25 11.10
CA ARG A 37 4.46 -9.91 10.95
C ARG A 37 4.31 -9.39 9.53
N LEU A 38 4.57 -10.22 8.54
CA LEU A 38 4.43 -9.83 7.14
C LEU A 38 3.00 -9.47 6.80
N LYS A 39 2.04 -10.28 7.27
CA LYS A 39 0.62 -10.01 7.05
C LYS A 39 0.20 -8.68 7.67
N LYS A 40 0.70 -8.38 8.85
CA LYS A 40 0.41 -7.10 9.53
C LYS A 40 0.93 -5.93 8.70
N THR A 41 2.19 -6.02 8.27
CA THR A 41 2.82 -4.96 7.47
C THR A 41 2.09 -4.75 6.15
N ILE A 42 1.72 -5.83 5.48
CA ILE A 42 0.95 -5.77 4.24
C ILE A 42 -0.37 -5.05 4.48
N ARG A 43 -1.07 -5.40 5.54
CA ARG A 43 -2.37 -4.79 5.87
C ARG A 43 -2.24 -3.29 6.13
N GLU A 44 -1.19 -2.90 6.86
CA GLU A 44 -0.94 -1.49 7.14
C GLU A 44 -0.69 -0.70 5.85
N LYS A 45 0.10 -1.26 4.94
CA LYS A 45 0.38 -0.59 3.67
C LYS A 45 -0.84 -0.55 2.76
N GLU A 46 -1.65 -1.60 2.77
CA GLU A 46 -2.90 -1.62 2.00
C GLU A 46 -3.88 -0.57 2.53
N THR A 47 -3.95 -0.41 3.84
CA THR A 47 -4.79 0.62 4.46
C THR A 47 -4.34 2.00 4.03
N TYR A 48 -3.04 2.26 4.07
CA TYR A 48 -2.50 3.54 3.65
C TYR A 48 -2.79 3.79 2.17
N TYR A 49 -2.60 2.77 1.33
CA TYR A 49 -2.92 2.86 -0.09
C TYR A 49 -4.37 3.26 -0.31
N ASN A 50 -5.29 2.64 0.41
CA ASN A 50 -6.71 2.94 0.29
C ASN A 50 -7.04 4.37 0.74
N ILE A 51 -6.38 4.86 1.79
CA ILE A 51 -6.57 6.23 2.25
C ILE A 51 -6.13 7.22 1.16
N LEU A 52 -4.99 6.96 0.52
CA LEU A 52 -4.51 7.81 -0.56
C LEU A 52 -5.43 7.78 -1.77
N ALA A 53 -5.95 6.60 -2.10
CA ALA A 53 -6.89 6.45 -3.20
C ALA A 53 -8.16 7.27 -2.95
N ASP A 54 -8.66 7.24 -1.71
CA ASP A 54 -9.84 8.01 -1.34
C ASP A 54 -9.57 9.51 -1.44
N ARG A 55 -8.39 9.97 -1.04
CA ARG A 55 -8.03 11.38 -1.13
C ARG A 55 -7.97 11.86 -2.58
N ILE A 56 -7.39 11.05 -3.47
CA ILE A 56 -7.36 11.39 -4.89
C ILE A 56 -8.78 11.48 -5.44
N ARG A 57 -9.62 10.54 -5.07
CA ARG A 57 -11.01 10.54 -5.52
C ARG A 57 -11.76 11.79 -5.05
N MET A 58 -11.56 12.18 -3.80
CA MET A 58 -12.18 13.39 -3.25
C MET A 58 -11.71 14.64 -3.97
N HIS A 59 -10.41 14.73 -4.27
CA HIS A 59 -9.88 15.87 -5.02
C HIS A 59 -10.44 15.94 -6.44
N SER A 60 -10.71 14.80 -7.04
CA SER A 60 -11.25 14.76 -8.40
C SER A 60 -12.71 15.22 -8.46
N ILE A 61 -13.45 15.10 -7.36
CA ILE A 61 -14.84 15.51 -7.29
C ILE A 61 -14.95 17.04 -7.13
N PHE A 62 -14.00 17.66 -6.47
CA PHE A 62 -13.99 19.10 -6.20
C PHE A 62 -13.01 19.83 -7.10
#